data_5c44ac61046ba6dad8dacf9f44dda009
#
_entry.id   5c44ac61046ba6dad8dacf9f44dda009
#
_cell.length_a   1.000
_cell.length_b   1.000
_cell.length_c   1.000
_cell.angle_alpha   90.00
_cell.angle_beta   90.00
_cell.angle_gamma   90.00
#
_symmetry.space_group_name_H-M   'P 1'
#
loop_
_entity.id
_entity.type
_entity.pdbx_description
1 polymer ?
#
loop_
_entity_poly.entity_id
_entity_poly.type
_entity_poly.pdbx_seq_one_letter_code
_entity_poly.pdbx_strand_id
1 'polypeptide(L)'
;MEYIQNTLLNLLQQTAFLNLSVGNLIMILVACIFLYLAIGKGFEPLLLVPISFGMLLVNIYPDIMLSIEDSSNGVGGLLHYFYLLDEWSILPSLIFMGVGAMTDFGPLIANPKSFLLGAAAQFGIYAAYFMAIFMGFNDKAAAAISIIGGADGPTSIFLAGKLGQTEFMGPIAVAAYSYMALVPIIQPPIMKLLTTEEERKIKMEQLRPVSKLEKILFPVIVTIVVCTILPTTAPLVGMLMVGNLFRESGVVKQLQETASNALMYIVVIVLGLSVGATTSAERFLKVTTIKIVILGLIAFAFGTAAGVIFGKLMCKVTGGKVNPLIGSAGVSAVPMAARVSQKVGSEADPTNFLLMHAMGPNVAGVIGTAVAAGTFMAIFGV
;
A
#
# COMPACT_ATOMS: atom_id res chain seq x y z
N MET A 1 -6.28 27.16 -50.18
CA MET A 1 -6.69 27.97 -49.01
C MET A 1 -7.62 27.18 -48.12
N GLU A 2 -8.65 26.57 -48.67
CA GLU A 2 -9.62 25.75 -47.93
C GLU A 2 -9.01 24.57 -47.13
N TYR A 3 -8.04 23.84 -47.75
CA TYR A 3 -7.33 22.76 -47.06
C TYR A 3 -6.54 23.24 -45.82
N ILE A 4 -5.84 24.38 -45.94
CA ILE A 4 -5.09 24.94 -44.81
C ILE A 4 -6.02 25.44 -43.72
N GLN A 5 -7.14 26.04 -44.09
CA GLN A 5 -8.16 26.50 -43.15
C GLN A 5 -8.83 25.35 -42.41
N ASN A 6 -9.18 24.27 -43.12
CA ASN A 6 -9.71 23.06 -42.53
C ASN A 6 -8.70 22.36 -41.62
N THR A 7 -7.43 22.30 -41.99
CA THR A 7 -6.37 21.75 -41.16
C THR A 7 -6.15 22.55 -39.87
N LEU A 8 -6.18 23.89 -39.94
CA LEU A 8 -6.07 24.77 -38.78
C LEU A 8 -7.29 24.65 -37.86
N LEU A 9 -8.51 24.54 -38.42
CA LEU A 9 -9.71 24.32 -37.66
C LEU A 9 -9.69 22.95 -36.95
N ASN A 10 -9.24 21.91 -37.63
CA ASN A 10 -9.10 20.58 -37.06
C ASN A 10 -8.04 20.60 -35.94
N LEU A 11 -6.93 21.26 -36.09
CA LEU A 11 -5.92 21.42 -35.04
C LEU A 11 -6.48 22.16 -33.82
N LEU A 12 -7.24 23.24 -34.04
CA LEU A 12 -7.91 23.96 -32.96
C LEU A 12 -8.95 23.09 -32.23
N GLN A 13 -9.74 22.31 -32.96
CA GLN A 13 -10.74 21.39 -32.37
C GLN A 13 -10.08 20.24 -31.59
N GLN A 14 -8.87 19.83 -31.94
CA GLN A 14 -8.11 18.82 -31.22
C GLN A 14 -7.39 19.36 -29.98
N THR A 15 -7.36 20.70 -29.79
CA THR A 15 -6.76 21.24 -28.57
C THR A 15 -7.58 20.85 -27.34
N ALA A 16 -6.89 20.46 -26.26
CA ALA A 16 -7.54 20.15 -24.99
C ALA A 16 -8.38 21.34 -24.44
N PHE A 17 -7.99 22.59 -24.75
CA PHE A 17 -8.71 23.79 -24.29
C PHE A 17 -10.19 23.83 -24.65
N LEU A 18 -10.57 23.29 -25.80
CA LEU A 18 -11.97 23.24 -26.23
C LEU A 18 -12.75 22.06 -25.68
N ASN A 19 -12.03 21.03 -25.21
CA ASN A 19 -12.61 19.75 -24.79
C ASN A 19 -12.57 19.53 -23.26
N LEU A 20 -11.89 20.42 -22.50
CA LEU A 20 -11.80 20.31 -21.04
C LEU A 20 -13.14 20.65 -20.38
N SER A 21 -13.67 19.69 -19.61
CA SER A 21 -14.81 19.93 -18.70
C SER A 21 -14.33 20.62 -17.41
N VAL A 22 -15.28 21.18 -16.66
CA VAL A 22 -15.01 21.73 -15.31
C VAL A 22 -14.44 20.65 -14.40
N GLY A 23 -14.92 19.41 -14.53
CA GLY A 23 -14.38 18.26 -13.79
C GLY A 23 -12.91 18.00 -14.08
N ASN A 24 -12.50 18.04 -15.36
CA ASN A 24 -11.10 17.89 -15.75
C ASN A 24 -10.22 19.00 -15.14
N LEU A 25 -10.68 20.25 -15.13
CA LEU A 25 -9.95 21.37 -14.52
C LEU A 25 -9.77 21.16 -13.01
N ILE A 26 -10.80 20.68 -12.31
CA ILE A 26 -10.71 20.33 -10.90
C ILE A 26 -9.67 19.22 -10.69
N MET A 27 -9.69 18.16 -11.51
CA MET A 27 -8.74 17.05 -11.37
C MET A 27 -7.31 17.45 -11.71
N ILE A 28 -7.10 18.35 -12.68
CA ILE A 28 -5.79 18.95 -12.98
C ILE A 28 -5.28 19.71 -11.74
N LEU A 29 -6.13 20.50 -11.10
CA LEU A 29 -5.78 21.20 -9.87
C LEU A 29 -5.42 20.23 -8.74
N VAL A 30 -6.22 19.16 -8.57
CA VAL A 30 -5.93 18.09 -7.58
C VAL A 30 -4.59 17.43 -7.87
N ALA A 31 -4.29 17.11 -9.12
CA ALA A 31 -3.00 16.56 -9.53
C ALA A 31 -1.83 17.49 -9.18
N CYS A 32 -1.99 18.80 -9.42
CA CYS A 32 -0.99 19.82 -9.06
C CYS A 32 -0.80 19.90 -7.53
N ILE A 33 -1.88 19.80 -6.75
CA ILE A 33 -1.80 19.78 -5.29
C ILE A 33 -1.02 18.52 -4.83
N PHE A 34 -1.29 17.36 -5.39
CA PHE A 34 -0.57 16.13 -5.05
C PHE A 34 0.90 16.20 -5.43
N LEU A 35 1.23 16.77 -6.60
CA LEU A 35 2.62 17.05 -6.97
C LEU A 35 3.30 17.99 -5.97
N TYR A 36 2.62 19.04 -5.53
CA TYR A 36 3.14 19.92 -4.49
C TYR A 36 3.37 19.19 -3.16
N LEU A 37 2.45 18.34 -2.74
CA LEU A 37 2.61 17.54 -1.51
C LEU A 37 3.79 16.57 -1.63
N ALA A 38 3.94 15.92 -2.79
CA ALA A 38 5.04 15.00 -3.04
C ALA A 38 6.40 15.71 -3.07
N ILE A 39 6.51 16.79 -3.86
CA ILE A 39 7.80 17.47 -4.12
C ILE A 39 8.12 18.47 -2.99
N GLY A 40 7.15 19.28 -2.60
CA GLY A 40 7.34 20.36 -1.62
C GLY A 40 7.29 19.91 -0.16
N LYS A 41 6.53 18.85 0.15
CA LYS A 41 6.37 18.31 1.51
C LYS A 41 7.04 16.96 1.73
N GLY A 42 7.53 16.32 0.65
CA GLY A 42 8.19 15.02 0.73
C GLY A 42 7.24 13.85 1.08
N PHE A 43 5.94 13.96 0.76
CA PHE A 43 4.95 12.92 1.04
C PHE A 43 5.04 11.82 -0.01
N GLU A 44 5.66 10.70 0.34
CA GLU A 44 5.87 9.50 -0.50
C GLU A 44 6.17 9.83 -1.98
N PRO A 45 7.24 10.61 -2.26
CA PRO A 45 7.48 11.15 -3.60
C PRO A 45 7.63 10.06 -4.67
N LEU A 46 8.17 8.89 -4.31
CA LEU A 46 8.37 7.79 -5.26
C LEU A 46 7.06 7.28 -5.87
N LEU A 47 5.96 7.33 -5.13
CA LEU A 47 4.65 6.88 -5.60
C LEU A 47 3.76 8.05 -6.01
N LEU A 48 3.71 9.10 -5.20
CA LEU A 48 2.76 10.19 -5.41
C LEU A 48 3.11 11.03 -6.65
N VAL A 49 4.38 11.17 -7.03
CA VAL A 49 4.79 11.90 -8.25
C VAL A 49 4.24 11.22 -9.51
N PRO A 50 4.52 9.92 -9.78
CA PRO A 50 3.99 9.27 -10.98
C PRO A 50 2.46 9.15 -10.95
N ILE A 51 1.82 8.92 -9.79
CA ILE A 51 0.35 8.90 -9.68
C ILE A 51 -0.23 10.26 -10.09
N SER A 52 0.29 11.35 -9.53
CA SER A 52 -0.19 12.69 -9.83
C SER A 52 0.02 13.05 -11.30
N PHE A 53 1.11 12.61 -11.89
CA PHE A 53 1.38 12.86 -13.31
C PHE A 53 0.47 12.03 -14.22
N GLY A 54 0.19 10.78 -13.89
CA GLY A 54 -0.82 9.96 -14.58
C GLY A 54 -2.22 10.57 -14.51
N MET A 55 -2.60 11.09 -13.32
CA MET A 55 -3.85 11.85 -13.12
C MET A 55 -3.90 13.11 -14.00
N LEU A 56 -2.78 13.84 -14.10
CA LEU A 56 -2.67 15.02 -14.96
C LEU A 56 -2.90 14.64 -16.43
N LEU A 57 -2.21 13.61 -16.91
CA LEU A 57 -2.27 13.18 -18.31
C LEU A 57 -3.68 12.75 -18.72
N VAL A 58 -4.36 11.93 -17.95
CA VAL A 58 -5.70 11.42 -18.30
C VAL A 58 -6.76 12.51 -18.30
N ASN A 59 -6.59 13.54 -17.47
CA ASN A 59 -7.55 14.66 -17.41
C ASN A 59 -7.28 15.72 -18.47
N ILE A 60 -6.10 15.73 -19.10
CA ILE A 60 -5.80 16.55 -20.28
C ILE A 60 -6.14 15.81 -21.56
N TYR A 61 -5.79 14.51 -21.65
CA TYR A 61 -5.97 13.67 -22.82
C TYR A 61 -6.50 12.29 -22.42
N PRO A 62 -7.84 12.14 -22.31
CA PRO A 62 -8.46 10.88 -21.86
C PRO A 62 -8.13 9.67 -22.73
N ASP A 63 -7.88 9.85 -24.03
CA ASP A 63 -7.57 8.77 -24.97
C ASP A 63 -6.24 8.04 -24.64
N ILE A 64 -5.40 8.61 -23.78
CA ILE A 64 -4.21 7.92 -23.26
C ILE A 64 -4.57 6.63 -22.47
N MET A 65 -5.84 6.54 -22.00
CA MET A 65 -6.42 5.38 -21.30
C MET A 65 -7.48 4.65 -22.14
N LEU A 66 -7.61 4.98 -23.43
CA LEU A 66 -8.58 4.34 -24.32
C LEU A 66 -8.34 2.81 -24.35
N SER A 67 -9.39 2.03 -24.16
CA SER A 67 -9.30 0.58 -24.24
C SER A 67 -9.05 0.11 -25.68
N ILE A 68 -8.52 -1.10 -25.84
CA ILE A 68 -8.31 -1.69 -27.16
C ILE A 68 -9.64 -1.87 -27.89
N GLU A 69 -10.70 -2.22 -27.14
CA GLU A 69 -12.04 -2.48 -27.67
C GLU A 69 -12.73 -1.20 -28.16
N ASP A 70 -12.51 -0.07 -27.49
CA ASP A 70 -13.09 1.24 -27.83
C ASP A 70 -12.29 1.99 -28.92
N SER A 71 -11.10 1.48 -29.25
CA SER A 71 -10.21 2.11 -30.23
C SER A 71 -10.62 1.78 -31.66
N SER A 72 -10.76 2.81 -32.49
CA SER A 72 -11.13 2.66 -33.92
C SER A 72 -10.08 1.95 -34.76
N ASN A 73 -8.82 1.90 -34.32
CA ASN A 73 -7.71 1.28 -35.02
C ASN A 73 -7.18 0.01 -34.35
N GLY A 74 -7.86 -0.48 -33.30
CA GLY A 74 -7.46 -1.67 -32.54
C GLY A 74 -6.21 -1.49 -31.67
N VAL A 75 -5.77 -0.24 -31.47
CA VAL A 75 -4.61 0.10 -30.61
C VAL A 75 -5.10 0.93 -29.43
N GLY A 76 -4.93 0.47 -28.22
CA GLY A 76 -5.28 1.18 -27.00
C GLY A 76 -4.34 2.35 -26.68
N GLY A 77 -4.72 3.18 -25.75
CA GLY A 77 -3.88 4.25 -25.21
C GLY A 77 -2.67 3.68 -24.43
N LEU A 78 -1.58 4.43 -24.40
CA LEU A 78 -0.32 3.99 -23.76
C LEU A 78 -0.54 3.55 -22.30
N LEU A 79 -1.25 4.34 -21.51
CA LEU A 79 -1.45 4.04 -20.08
C LEU A 79 -2.47 2.92 -19.86
N HIS A 80 -3.31 2.62 -20.85
CA HIS A 80 -4.16 1.43 -20.80
C HIS A 80 -3.34 0.14 -20.79
N TYR A 81 -2.26 0.04 -21.58
CA TYR A 81 -1.38 -1.14 -21.53
C TYR A 81 -0.66 -1.29 -20.18
N PHE A 82 -0.28 -0.17 -19.54
CA PHE A 82 0.28 -0.21 -18.20
C PHE A 82 -0.76 -0.67 -17.17
N TYR A 83 -2.00 -0.19 -17.31
CA TYR A 83 -3.11 -0.57 -16.47
C TYR A 83 -3.45 -2.07 -16.56
N LEU A 84 -3.35 -2.69 -17.75
CA LEU A 84 -3.53 -4.13 -17.89
C LEU A 84 -2.55 -4.94 -17.04
N LEU A 85 -1.32 -4.45 -16.84
CA LEU A 85 -0.35 -5.11 -15.96
C LEU A 85 -0.77 -5.04 -14.49
N ASP A 86 -1.49 -4.00 -14.08
CA ASP A 86 -2.10 -3.92 -12.75
C ASP A 86 -3.29 -4.87 -12.63
N GLU A 87 -4.18 -4.84 -13.60
CA GLU A 87 -5.38 -5.71 -13.65
C GLU A 87 -5.00 -7.19 -13.64
N TRP A 88 -3.96 -7.57 -14.38
CA TRP A 88 -3.39 -8.93 -14.36
C TRP A 88 -2.59 -9.23 -13.09
N SER A 89 -2.48 -8.27 -12.18
CA SER A 89 -1.76 -8.42 -10.90
C SER A 89 -0.26 -8.67 -11.04
N ILE A 90 0.35 -8.30 -12.16
CA ILE A 90 1.78 -8.46 -12.42
C ILE A 90 2.57 -7.43 -11.59
N LEU A 91 2.19 -6.14 -11.70
CA LEU A 91 2.95 -5.08 -11.02
C LEU A 91 2.90 -5.20 -9.50
N PRO A 92 1.74 -5.42 -8.84
CA PRO A 92 1.72 -5.63 -7.39
C PRO A 92 2.58 -6.80 -6.91
N SER A 93 2.58 -7.92 -7.64
CA SER A 93 3.41 -9.08 -7.31
C SER A 93 4.91 -8.77 -7.41
N LEU A 94 5.33 -8.02 -8.43
CA LEU A 94 6.72 -7.58 -8.58
C LEU A 94 7.14 -6.58 -7.51
N ILE A 95 6.24 -5.71 -7.06
CA ILE A 95 6.50 -4.83 -5.90
C ILE A 95 6.79 -5.67 -4.65
N PHE A 96 5.99 -6.71 -4.39
CA PHE A 96 6.21 -7.60 -3.25
C PHE A 96 7.59 -8.27 -3.31
N MET A 97 8.06 -8.67 -4.50
CA MET A 97 9.43 -9.19 -4.66
C MET A 97 10.48 -8.13 -4.33
N GLY A 98 10.32 -6.90 -4.81
CA GLY A 98 11.20 -5.78 -4.50
C GLY A 98 11.23 -5.47 -2.99
N VAL A 99 10.05 -5.39 -2.36
CA VAL A 99 9.90 -5.21 -0.91
C VAL A 99 10.60 -6.34 -0.14
N GLY A 100 10.43 -7.59 -0.56
CA GLY A 100 11.12 -8.73 0.04
C GLY A 100 12.64 -8.62 -0.04
N ALA A 101 13.16 -8.18 -1.20
CA ALA A 101 14.59 -7.98 -1.41
C ALA A 101 15.18 -6.82 -0.58
N MET A 102 14.35 -5.87 -0.15
CA MET A 102 14.74 -4.76 0.73
C MET A 102 14.58 -5.07 2.22
N THR A 103 13.66 -5.96 2.57
CA THR A 103 13.20 -6.18 3.95
C THR A 103 14.11 -7.13 4.72
N ASP A 104 14.50 -6.74 5.93
CA ASP A 104 15.15 -7.62 6.91
C ASP A 104 14.10 -8.20 7.87
N PHE A 105 13.86 -9.50 7.76
CA PHE A 105 12.95 -10.23 8.67
C PHE A 105 13.65 -10.66 9.97
N GLY A 106 14.93 -10.34 10.17
CA GLY A 106 15.67 -10.66 11.39
C GLY A 106 14.95 -10.28 12.69
N PRO A 107 14.39 -9.06 12.84
CA PRO A 107 13.63 -8.68 14.03
C PRO A 107 12.40 -9.55 14.30
N LEU A 108 11.72 -10.01 13.26
CA LEU A 108 10.56 -10.90 13.37
C LEU A 108 10.99 -12.31 13.76
N ILE A 109 12.07 -12.83 13.17
CA ILE A 109 12.64 -14.14 13.50
C ILE A 109 13.18 -14.14 14.94
N ALA A 110 13.80 -13.04 15.37
CA ALA A 110 14.31 -12.89 16.73
C ALA A 110 13.20 -12.90 17.78
N ASN A 111 12.04 -12.32 17.46
CA ASN A 111 10.87 -12.28 18.34
C ASN A 111 9.57 -12.68 17.58
N PRO A 112 9.30 -13.99 17.41
CA PRO A 112 8.13 -14.46 16.68
C PRO A 112 6.78 -14.00 17.26
N LYS A 113 6.72 -13.62 18.55
CA LYS A 113 5.50 -13.05 19.14
C LYS A 113 5.05 -11.76 18.47
N SER A 114 5.95 -11.09 17.74
CA SER A 114 5.64 -9.92 16.92
C SER A 114 4.62 -10.19 15.81
N PHE A 115 4.47 -11.46 15.35
CA PHE A 115 3.40 -11.85 14.43
C PHE A 115 2.01 -11.52 14.97
N LEU A 116 1.81 -11.69 16.29
CA LEU A 116 0.53 -11.40 16.93
C LEU A 116 0.16 -9.91 16.85
N LEU A 117 1.16 -9.02 16.94
CA LEU A 117 0.95 -7.57 16.78
C LEU A 117 0.62 -7.20 15.33
N GLY A 118 1.32 -7.81 14.36
CA GLY A 118 0.98 -7.67 12.95
C GLY A 118 -0.43 -8.17 12.64
N ALA A 119 -0.80 -9.33 13.17
CA ALA A 119 -2.15 -9.89 13.02
C ALA A 119 -3.23 -9.00 13.66
N ALA A 120 -2.96 -8.45 14.86
CA ALA A 120 -3.90 -7.55 15.53
C ALA A 120 -4.18 -6.26 14.72
N ALA A 121 -3.18 -5.71 14.05
CA ALA A 121 -3.35 -4.54 13.21
C ALA A 121 -4.25 -4.82 11.99
N GLN A 122 -4.35 -6.07 11.51
CA GLN A 122 -5.26 -6.45 10.42
C GLN A 122 -6.75 -6.33 10.83
N PHE A 123 -7.05 -6.14 12.11
CA PHE A 123 -8.41 -5.80 12.53
C PHE A 123 -8.96 -4.57 11.80
N GLY A 124 -8.09 -3.62 11.45
CA GLY A 124 -8.46 -2.47 10.61
C GLY A 124 -9.06 -2.88 9.26
N ILE A 125 -8.54 -3.94 8.62
CA ILE A 125 -9.06 -4.47 7.35
C ILE A 125 -10.48 -5.04 7.55
N TYR A 126 -10.66 -5.92 8.52
CA TYR A 126 -11.95 -6.55 8.74
C TYR A 126 -13.01 -5.57 9.24
N ALA A 127 -12.65 -4.61 10.10
CA ALA A 127 -13.54 -3.52 10.49
C ALA A 127 -13.95 -2.67 9.28
N ALA A 128 -13.00 -2.34 8.39
CA ALA A 128 -13.29 -1.61 7.17
C ALA A 128 -14.21 -2.37 6.22
N TYR A 129 -14.08 -3.69 6.13
CA TYR A 129 -14.97 -4.53 5.32
C TYR A 129 -16.42 -4.35 5.74
N PHE A 130 -16.72 -4.54 7.03
CA PHE A 130 -18.08 -4.37 7.54
C PHE A 130 -18.58 -2.93 7.39
N MET A 131 -17.73 -1.92 7.64
CA MET A 131 -18.11 -0.53 7.44
C MET A 131 -18.43 -0.22 5.96
N ALA A 132 -17.66 -0.79 5.02
CA ALA A 132 -17.93 -0.62 3.58
C ALA A 132 -19.30 -1.23 3.19
N ILE A 133 -19.63 -2.41 3.72
CA ILE A 133 -20.98 -3.01 3.54
C ILE A 133 -22.06 -2.08 4.08
N PHE A 134 -21.91 -1.53 5.29
CA PHE A 134 -22.86 -0.57 5.87
C PHE A 134 -23.00 0.72 5.02
N MET A 135 -21.93 1.14 4.33
CA MET A 135 -21.96 2.29 3.43
C MET A 135 -22.58 1.98 2.06
N GLY A 136 -23.01 0.73 1.82
CA GLY A 136 -23.73 0.30 0.62
C GLY A 136 -22.83 -0.20 -0.52
N PHE A 137 -21.57 -0.55 -0.26
CA PHE A 137 -20.73 -1.25 -1.23
C PHE A 137 -21.11 -2.73 -1.31
N ASN A 138 -20.96 -3.35 -2.48
CA ASN A 138 -21.08 -4.80 -2.60
C ASN A 138 -19.92 -5.51 -1.93
N ASP A 139 -20.08 -6.81 -1.62
CA ASP A 139 -19.11 -7.59 -0.86
C ASP A 139 -17.71 -7.59 -1.45
N LYS A 140 -17.58 -7.70 -2.80
CA LYS A 140 -16.29 -7.70 -3.49
C LYS A 140 -15.63 -6.32 -3.44
N ALA A 141 -16.40 -5.24 -3.66
CA ALA A 141 -15.91 -3.88 -3.53
C ALA A 141 -15.50 -3.57 -2.08
N ALA A 142 -16.32 -3.99 -1.11
CA ALA A 142 -16.02 -3.84 0.31
C ALA A 142 -14.71 -4.55 0.69
N ALA A 143 -14.46 -5.76 0.18
CA ALA A 143 -13.21 -6.49 0.40
C ALA A 143 -12.00 -5.75 -0.21
N ALA A 144 -12.11 -5.28 -1.45
CA ALA A 144 -11.03 -4.52 -2.10
C ALA A 144 -10.71 -3.22 -1.34
N ILE A 145 -11.74 -2.45 -0.96
CA ILE A 145 -11.60 -1.19 -0.21
C ILE A 145 -10.99 -1.45 1.18
N SER A 146 -11.37 -2.54 1.83
CA SER A 146 -10.99 -2.82 3.20
C SER A 146 -9.47 -2.97 3.40
N ILE A 147 -8.74 -3.43 2.38
CA ILE A 147 -7.28 -3.62 2.44
C ILE A 147 -6.56 -2.29 2.75
N ILE A 148 -7.15 -1.14 2.43
CA ILE A 148 -6.60 0.19 2.80
C ILE A 148 -6.32 0.26 4.31
N GLY A 149 -7.12 -0.41 5.15
CA GLY A 149 -6.93 -0.48 6.59
C GLY A 149 -5.63 -1.14 7.03
N GLY A 150 -5.03 -1.96 6.17
CA GLY A 150 -3.69 -2.53 6.37
C GLY A 150 -2.55 -1.60 5.96
N ALA A 151 -2.84 -0.45 5.36
CA ALA A 151 -1.86 0.49 4.78
C ALA A 151 -0.94 -0.18 3.75
N ASP A 152 -1.53 -0.94 2.83
CA ASP A 152 -0.83 -1.69 1.78
C ASP A 152 -1.44 -1.38 0.41
N GLY A 153 -0.85 -0.42 -0.28
CA GLY A 153 -1.31 0.03 -1.60
C GLY A 153 -1.27 -1.07 -2.66
N PRO A 154 -0.14 -1.76 -2.85
CA PRO A 154 -0.03 -2.85 -3.82
C PRO A 154 -1.04 -3.98 -3.60
N THR A 155 -1.25 -4.41 -2.36
CA THR A 155 -2.25 -5.44 -2.02
C THR A 155 -3.68 -4.96 -2.30
N SER A 156 -3.98 -3.69 -2.04
CA SER A 156 -5.30 -3.11 -2.33
C SER A 156 -5.62 -3.14 -3.83
N ILE A 157 -4.65 -2.78 -4.67
CA ILE A 157 -4.77 -2.83 -6.14
C ILE A 157 -4.90 -4.28 -6.61
N PHE A 158 -4.02 -5.16 -6.09
CA PHE A 158 -4.05 -6.59 -6.40
C PHE A 158 -5.43 -7.20 -6.16
N LEU A 159 -6.01 -6.96 -4.98
CA LEU A 159 -7.30 -7.54 -4.64
C LEU A 159 -8.43 -6.91 -5.46
N ALA A 160 -8.39 -5.60 -5.72
CA ALA A 160 -9.38 -4.94 -6.57
C ALA A 160 -9.40 -5.51 -7.99
N GLY A 161 -8.22 -5.73 -8.59
CA GLY A 161 -8.09 -6.39 -9.90
C GLY A 161 -8.62 -7.83 -9.87
N LYS A 162 -8.20 -8.65 -8.89
CA LYS A 162 -8.64 -10.06 -8.78
C LYS A 162 -10.13 -10.22 -8.55
N LEU A 163 -10.77 -9.30 -7.83
CA LEU A 163 -12.21 -9.33 -7.60
C LEU A 163 -13.02 -8.66 -8.71
N GLY A 164 -12.38 -8.17 -9.77
CA GLY A 164 -13.04 -7.47 -10.88
C GLY A 164 -13.63 -6.11 -10.49
N GLN A 165 -13.07 -5.45 -9.46
CA GLN A 165 -13.52 -4.15 -8.96
C GLN A 165 -12.68 -3.01 -9.56
N THR A 166 -12.44 -3.07 -10.85
CA THR A 166 -11.53 -2.19 -11.59
C THR A 166 -11.93 -0.71 -11.54
N GLU A 167 -13.24 -0.43 -11.43
CA GLU A 167 -13.75 0.95 -11.28
C GLU A 167 -13.27 1.64 -9.99
N PHE A 168 -12.98 0.87 -8.94
CA PHE A 168 -12.52 1.40 -7.65
C PHE A 168 -10.99 1.41 -7.50
N MET A 169 -10.23 0.82 -8.44
CA MET A 169 -8.76 0.73 -8.34
C MET A 169 -8.11 2.10 -8.15
N GLY A 170 -8.51 3.10 -8.94
CA GLY A 170 -7.99 4.46 -8.81
C GLY A 170 -8.28 5.10 -7.45
N PRO A 171 -9.54 5.22 -7.02
CA PRO A 171 -9.89 5.73 -5.70
C PRO A 171 -9.22 4.96 -4.54
N ILE A 172 -9.17 3.62 -4.61
CA ILE A 172 -8.52 2.76 -3.61
C ILE A 172 -7.03 3.07 -3.53
N ALA A 173 -6.35 3.12 -4.68
CA ALA A 173 -4.92 3.34 -4.73
C ALA A 173 -4.54 4.75 -4.24
N VAL A 174 -5.25 5.79 -4.69
CA VAL A 174 -5.02 7.16 -4.23
C VAL A 174 -5.23 7.26 -2.72
N ALA A 175 -6.29 6.64 -2.18
CA ALA A 175 -6.54 6.62 -0.74
C ALA A 175 -5.41 5.87 -0.01
N ALA A 176 -5.06 4.63 -0.42
CA ALA A 176 -4.05 3.80 0.22
C ALA A 176 -2.68 4.49 0.27
N TYR A 177 -2.20 5.02 -0.86
CA TYR A 177 -0.91 5.70 -0.92
C TYR A 177 -0.90 7.03 -0.20
N SER A 178 -2.01 7.78 -0.22
CA SER A 178 -2.13 9.01 0.57
C SER A 178 -2.03 8.73 2.07
N TYR A 179 -2.67 7.66 2.55
CA TYR A 179 -2.58 7.29 3.98
C TYR A 179 -1.21 6.74 4.36
N MET A 180 -0.55 5.99 3.49
CA MET A 180 0.85 5.61 3.71
C MET A 180 1.74 6.85 3.91
N ALA A 181 1.57 7.88 3.09
CA ALA A 181 2.29 9.14 3.24
C ALA A 181 1.94 9.90 4.54
N LEU A 182 0.70 9.76 5.02
CA LEU A 182 0.20 10.43 6.21
C LEU A 182 0.40 9.63 7.51
N VAL A 183 0.99 8.45 7.46
CA VAL A 183 1.32 7.62 8.65
C VAL A 183 1.98 8.44 9.76
N PRO A 184 3.01 9.28 9.50
CA PRO A 184 3.66 10.09 10.54
C PRO A 184 2.76 11.15 11.19
N ILE A 185 1.62 11.46 10.59
CA ILE A 185 0.65 12.45 11.07
C ILE A 185 -0.51 11.76 11.79
N ILE A 186 -1.03 10.67 11.22
CA ILE A 186 -2.25 9.99 11.70
C ILE A 186 -1.96 9.12 12.93
N GLN A 187 -0.85 8.37 12.92
CA GLN A 187 -0.56 7.42 14.00
C GLN A 187 -0.24 8.07 15.36
N PRO A 188 0.62 9.11 15.46
CA PRO A 188 1.04 9.63 16.76
C PRO A 188 -0.11 10.09 17.68
N PRO A 189 -1.15 10.79 17.20
CA PRO A 189 -2.29 11.15 18.05
C PRO A 189 -3.00 9.93 18.62
N ILE A 190 -3.22 8.89 17.81
CA ILE A 190 -3.89 7.65 18.22
C ILE A 190 -3.04 6.90 19.25
N MET A 191 -1.74 6.78 18.99
CA MET A 191 -0.80 6.16 19.92
C MET A 191 -0.77 6.85 21.27
N LYS A 192 -0.69 8.20 21.27
CA LYS A 192 -0.66 9.00 22.49
C LYS A 192 -1.97 8.94 23.26
N LEU A 193 -3.10 8.87 22.56
CA LEU A 193 -4.44 8.75 23.18
C LEU A 193 -4.60 7.39 23.89
N LEU A 194 -4.06 6.33 23.30
CA LEU A 194 -4.23 4.97 23.81
C LEU A 194 -3.15 4.50 24.78
N THR A 195 -2.06 5.25 24.96
CA THR A 195 -0.95 4.88 25.86
C THR A 195 -0.67 5.96 26.89
N THR A 196 -0.31 5.54 28.09
CA THR A 196 0.20 6.45 29.12
C THR A 196 1.66 6.83 28.86
N GLU A 197 2.13 7.89 29.50
CA GLU A 197 3.54 8.30 29.37
C GLU A 197 4.50 7.24 29.91
N GLU A 198 4.11 6.56 30.99
CA GLU A 198 4.87 5.47 31.60
C GLU A 198 4.97 4.26 30.63
N GLU A 199 3.88 3.89 29.98
CA GLU A 199 3.87 2.82 28.97
C GLU A 199 4.79 3.14 27.79
N ARG A 200 4.85 4.40 27.37
CA ARG A 200 5.73 4.84 26.27
C ARG A 200 7.23 4.81 26.64
N LYS A 201 7.57 4.94 27.92
CA LYS A 201 8.94 4.86 28.43
C LYS A 201 9.46 3.45 28.65
N ILE A 202 8.64 2.41 28.48
CA ILE A 202 9.07 1.02 28.65
C ILE A 202 10.20 0.71 27.68
N LYS A 203 11.35 0.31 28.20
CA LYS A 203 12.51 -0.15 27.43
C LYS A 203 12.42 -1.64 27.23
N MET A 204 12.63 -2.06 25.99
CA MET A 204 12.62 -3.47 25.63
C MET A 204 14.04 -4.06 25.68
N GLU A 205 14.16 -5.32 26.10
CA GLU A 205 15.42 -6.06 26.09
C GLU A 205 15.91 -6.23 24.64
N GLN A 206 17.24 -6.24 24.45
CA GLN A 206 17.85 -6.41 23.14
C GLN A 206 17.40 -7.72 22.48
N LEU A 207 17.10 -7.67 21.17
CA LEU A 207 16.74 -8.84 20.39
C LEU A 207 17.90 -9.85 20.35
N ARG A 208 17.58 -11.15 20.39
CA ARG A 208 18.59 -12.18 20.20
C ARG A 208 19.22 -12.08 18.80
N PRO A 209 20.48 -12.46 18.65
CA PRO A 209 21.09 -12.61 17.34
C PRO A 209 20.38 -13.71 16.55
N VAL A 210 20.20 -13.49 15.24
CA VAL A 210 19.59 -14.44 14.29
C VAL A 210 20.71 -15.01 13.42
N SER A 211 20.77 -16.32 13.33
CA SER A 211 21.77 -17.01 12.50
C SER A 211 21.46 -16.84 11.00
N LYS A 212 22.49 -16.96 10.15
CA LYS A 212 22.32 -16.90 8.69
C LYS A 212 21.39 -18.01 8.18
N LEU A 213 21.45 -19.19 8.79
CA LEU A 213 20.61 -20.33 8.42
C LEU A 213 19.12 -20.03 8.71
N GLU A 214 18.80 -19.46 9.89
CA GLU A 214 17.43 -19.03 10.20
C GLU A 214 16.89 -18.03 9.18
N LYS A 215 17.71 -17.05 8.78
CA LYS A 215 17.33 -16.04 7.77
C LYS A 215 17.08 -16.65 6.39
N ILE A 216 17.85 -17.65 5.97
CA ILE A 216 17.67 -18.36 4.68
C ILE A 216 16.45 -19.27 4.72
N LEU A 217 16.25 -19.99 5.82
CA LEU A 217 15.11 -20.92 5.96
C LEU A 217 13.76 -20.21 6.13
N PHE A 218 13.77 -19.03 6.72
CA PHE A 218 12.54 -18.27 6.99
C PHE A 218 11.65 -18.08 5.75
N PRO A 219 12.12 -17.50 4.63
CA PRO A 219 11.29 -17.31 3.45
C PRO A 219 10.79 -18.63 2.85
N VAL A 220 11.57 -19.69 2.91
CA VAL A 220 11.17 -21.02 2.42
C VAL A 220 10.04 -21.61 3.28
N ILE A 221 10.22 -21.57 4.61
CA ILE A 221 9.22 -22.09 5.57
C ILE A 221 7.93 -21.28 5.47
N VAL A 222 8.00 -19.94 5.44
CA VAL A 222 6.81 -19.08 5.31
C VAL A 222 6.07 -19.37 4.01
N THR A 223 6.79 -19.50 2.90
CA THR A 223 6.16 -19.86 1.60
C THR A 223 5.44 -21.20 1.70
N ILE A 224 6.10 -22.25 2.19
CA ILE A 224 5.50 -23.58 2.31
C ILE A 224 4.27 -23.53 3.20
N VAL A 225 4.39 -22.98 4.41
CA VAL A 225 3.29 -22.98 5.39
C VAL A 225 2.12 -22.14 4.89
N VAL A 226 2.37 -20.88 4.51
CA VAL A 226 1.28 -19.96 4.15
C VAL A 226 0.61 -20.37 2.85
N CYS A 227 1.39 -20.68 1.80
CA CYS A 227 0.80 -21.03 0.50
C CYS A 227 0.19 -22.44 0.48
N THR A 228 0.57 -23.34 1.39
CA THR A 228 -0.13 -24.63 1.53
C THR A 228 -1.49 -24.49 2.20
N ILE A 229 -1.57 -23.62 3.21
CA ILE A 229 -2.82 -23.33 3.91
C ILE A 229 -3.76 -22.49 3.03
N LEU A 230 -3.21 -21.49 2.36
CA LEU A 230 -3.95 -20.52 1.55
C LEU A 230 -3.25 -20.28 0.21
N PRO A 231 -3.45 -21.15 -0.80
CA PRO A 231 -2.75 -21.09 -2.09
C PRO A 231 -2.92 -19.75 -2.83
N THR A 232 -4.05 -19.08 -2.65
CA THR A 232 -4.35 -17.77 -3.25
C THR A 232 -3.37 -16.65 -2.82
N THR A 233 -2.61 -16.84 -1.73
CA THR A 233 -1.58 -15.89 -1.29
C THR A 233 -0.28 -15.99 -2.08
N ALA A 234 -0.06 -17.06 -2.86
CA ALA A 234 1.22 -17.34 -3.51
C ALA A 234 1.74 -16.18 -4.40
N PRO A 235 0.92 -15.44 -5.16
CA PRO A 235 1.39 -14.30 -5.95
C PRO A 235 1.98 -13.16 -5.12
N LEU A 236 1.52 -12.96 -3.90
CA LEU A 236 2.03 -11.90 -3.01
C LEU A 236 3.08 -12.44 -2.03
N VAL A 237 2.71 -13.40 -1.19
CA VAL A 237 3.63 -13.97 -0.18
C VAL A 237 4.79 -14.69 -0.83
N GLY A 238 4.55 -15.48 -1.89
CA GLY A 238 5.61 -16.17 -2.62
C GLY A 238 6.61 -15.20 -3.22
N MET A 239 6.14 -14.12 -3.87
CA MET A 239 7.04 -13.10 -4.44
C MET A 239 7.80 -12.31 -3.37
N LEU A 240 7.15 -11.98 -2.24
CA LEU A 240 7.82 -11.38 -1.08
C LEU A 240 8.97 -12.27 -0.58
N MET A 241 8.70 -13.56 -0.44
CA MET A 241 9.67 -14.52 0.08
C MET A 241 10.78 -14.84 -0.92
N VAL A 242 10.49 -14.85 -2.23
CA VAL A 242 11.52 -14.97 -3.28
C VAL A 242 12.49 -13.78 -3.21
N GLY A 243 11.99 -12.54 -3.12
CA GLY A 243 12.82 -11.37 -2.96
C GLY A 243 13.68 -11.43 -1.70
N ASN A 244 13.11 -11.87 -0.58
CA ASN A 244 13.84 -12.04 0.67
C ASN A 244 14.91 -13.14 0.57
N LEU A 245 14.62 -14.24 -0.11
CA LEU A 245 15.60 -15.29 -0.35
C LEU A 245 16.78 -14.80 -1.19
N PHE A 246 16.56 -13.92 -2.20
CA PHE A 246 17.65 -13.29 -2.93
C PHE A 246 18.60 -12.53 -1.99
N ARG A 247 18.04 -11.79 -1.04
CA ARG A 247 18.80 -11.04 -0.04
C ARG A 247 19.59 -11.98 0.90
N GLU A 248 18.89 -12.91 1.54
CA GLU A 248 19.47 -13.68 2.66
C GLU A 248 20.38 -14.82 2.20
N SER A 249 20.22 -15.32 0.98
CA SER A 249 21.09 -16.37 0.42
C SER A 249 22.54 -15.90 0.28
N GLY A 250 22.75 -14.63 -0.09
CA GLY A 250 24.07 -14.04 -0.32
C GLY A 250 24.78 -14.51 -1.58
N VAL A 251 24.20 -15.45 -2.35
CA VAL A 251 24.82 -16.03 -3.56
C VAL A 251 24.31 -15.42 -4.87
N VAL A 252 23.22 -14.67 -4.81
CA VAL A 252 22.57 -14.01 -5.97
C VAL A 252 22.45 -12.51 -5.76
N LYS A 253 23.53 -11.88 -5.35
CA LYS A 253 23.57 -10.44 -5.03
C LYS A 253 23.06 -9.56 -6.17
N GLN A 254 23.38 -9.91 -7.42
CA GLN A 254 22.93 -9.19 -8.60
C GLN A 254 21.39 -9.21 -8.75
N LEU A 255 20.74 -10.35 -8.44
CA LEU A 255 19.27 -10.45 -8.46
C LEU A 255 18.66 -9.63 -7.34
N GLN A 256 19.25 -9.65 -6.14
CA GLN A 256 18.81 -8.86 -5.01
C GLN A 256 18.90 -7.36 -5.31
N GLU A 257 20.04 -6.90 -5.85
CA GLU A 257 20.26 -5.50 -6.23
C GLU A 257 19.29 -5.06 -7.35
N THR A 258 19.07 -5.91 -8.35
CA THR A 258 18.12 -5.64 -9.43
C THR A 258 16.69 -5.54 -8.90
N ALA A 259 16.26 -6.49 -8.07
CA ALA A 259 14.90 -6.52 -7.52
C ALA A 259 14.62 -5.33 -6.60
N SER A 260 15.59 -4.97 -5.74
CA SER A 260 15.42 -3.89 -4.76
C SER A 260 15.58 -2.48 -5.33
N ASN A 261 16.17 -2.33 -6.50
CA ASN A 261 16.45 -1.02 -7.12
C ASN A 261 15.80 -0.91 -8.50
N ALA A 262 16.43 -1.41 -9.55
CA ALA A 262 16.00 -1.15 -10.93
C ALA A 262 14.58 -1.67 -11.19
N LEU A 263 14.29 -2.92 -10.87
CA LEU A 263 12.98 -3.51 -11.07
C LEU A 263 11.91 -2.77 -10.23
N MET A 264 12.19 -2.56 -8.95
CA MET A 264 11.26 -1.87 -8.04
C MET A 264 10.89 -0.49 -8.57
N TYR A 265 11.86 0.31 -9.01
CA TYR A 265 11.60 1.66 -9.51
C TYR A 265 10.88 1.66 -10.86
N ILE A 266 11.21 0.74 -11.77
CA ILE A 266 10.48 0.59 -13.05
C ILE A 266 9.01 0.26 -12.76
N VAL A 267 8.77 -0.71 -11.89
CA VAL A 267 7.40 -1.12 -11.54
C VAL A 267 6.62 0.01 -10.86
N VAL A 268 7.27 0.75 -9.96
CA VAL A 268 6.66 1.92 -9.28
C VAL A 268 6.30 3.02 -10.27
N ILE A 269 7.13 3.30 -11.28
CA ILE A 269 6.82 4.28 -12.33
C ILE A 269 5.59 3.83 -13.13
N VAL A 270 5.60 2.60 -13.62
CA VAL A 270 4.52 2.06 -14.45
C VAL A 270 3.20 2.00 -13.67
N LEU A 271 3.23 1.45 -12.45
CA LEU A 271 2.07 1.38 -11.56
C LEU A 271 1.56 2.77 -11.19
N GLY A 272 2.43 3.69 -10.82
CA GLY A 272 2.01 5.03 -10.44
C GLY A 272 1.32 5.77 -11.58
N LEU A 273 1.87 5.70 -12.80
CA LEU A 273 1.26 6.32 -13.98
C LEU A 273 -0.08 5.67 -14.34
N SER A 274 -0.16 4.33 -14.33
CA SER A 274 -1.41 3.61 -14.66
C SER A 274 -2.51 3.89 -13.64
N VAL A 275 -2.20 3.80 -12.35
CA VAL A 275 -3.13 4.12 -11.26
C VAL A 275 -3.60 5.57 -11.33
N GLY A 276 -2.67 6.51 -11.53
CA GLY A 276 -3.02 7.92 -11.73
C GLY A 276 -3.97 8.12 -12.91
N ALA A 277 -3.75 7.41 -14.00
CA ALA A 277 -4.60 7.49 -15.19
C ALA A 277 -6.00 6.90 -15.00
N THR A 278 -6.25 6.06 -13.98
CA THR A 278 -7.60 5.61 -13.64
C THR A 278 -8.45 6.68 -12.93
N THR A 279 -7.86 7.82 -12.56
CA THR A 279 -8.51 8.92 -11.83
C THR A 279 -9.02 10.02 -12.76
N SER A 280 -9.71 9.67 -13.85
CA SER A 280 -10.42 10.64 -14.67
C SER A 280 -11.51 11.36 -13.86
N ALA A 281 -11.89 12.59 -14.26
CA ALA A 281 -12.93 13.37 -13.58
C ALA A 281 -14.23 12.59 -13.40
N GLU A 282 -14.66 11.86 -14.43
CA GLU A 282 -15.89 11.06 -14.43
C GLU A 282 -15.86 9.91 -13.42
N ARG A 283 -14.70 9.33 -13.19
CA ARG A 283 -14.52 8.20 -12.26
C ARG A 283 -14.26 8.66 -10.84
N PHE A 284 -13.45 9.70 -10.67
CA PHE A 284 -12.94 10.13 -9.37
C PHE A 284 -13.86 11.09 -8.63
N LEU A 285 -14.54 12.03 -9.34
CA LEU A 285 -15.42 13.02 -8.74
C LEU A 285 -16.83 12.44 -8.43
N LYS A 286 -16.84 11.27 -7.77
CA LYS A 286 -18.07 10.59 -7.33
C LYS A 286 -18.16 10.56 -5.81
N VAL A 287 -19.38 10.50 -5.30
CA VAL A 287 -19.63 10.34 -3.85
C VAL A 287 -18.98 9.05 -3.33
N THR A 288 -18.91 8.01 -4.15
CA THR A 288 -18.24 6.74 -3.81
C THR A 288 -16.75 6.93 -3.51
N THR A 289 -16.05 7.78 -4.24
CA THR A 289 -14.65 8.12 -3.96
C THR A 289 -14.47 8.76 -2.60
N ILE A 290 -15.34 9.72 -2.26
CA ILE A 290 -15.31 10.38 -0.94
C ILE A 290 -15.57 9.35 0.17
N LYS A 291 -16.53 8.43 -0.04
CA LYS A 291 -16.77 7.32 0.90
C LYS A 291 -15.53 6.45 1.09
N ILE A 292 -14.83 6.07 0.01
CA ILE A 292 -13.60 5.27 0.06
C ILE A 292 -12.50 6.00 0.83
N VAL A 293 -12.31 7.29 0.57
CA VAL A 293 -11.32 8.11 1.27
C VAL A 293 -11.62 8.18 2.77
N ILE A 294 -12.84 8.51 3.17
CA ILE A 294 -13.22 8.58 4.59
C ILE A 294 -13.08 7.21 5.26
N LEU A 295 -13.57 6.16 4.60
CA LEU A 295 -13.50 4.79 5.11
C LEU A 295 -12.06 4.34 5.33
N GLY A 296 -11.18 4.64 4.36
CA GLY A 296 -9.76 4.30 4.46
C GLY A 296 -9.07 4.97 5.64
N LEU A 297 -9.37 6.25 5.90
CA LEU A 297 -8.83 6.97 7.07
C LEU A 297 -9.27 6.32 8.38
N ILE A 298 -10.56 6.02 8.50
CA ILE A 298 -11.13 5.36 9.68
C ILE A 298 -10.52 3.96 9.85
N ALA A 299 -10.45 3.19 8.77
CA ALA A 299 -9.87 1.85 8.76
C ALA A 299 -8.41 1.82 9.24
N PHE A 300 -7.60 2.75 8.74
CA PHE A 300 -6.20 2.90 9.15
C PHE A 300 -6.07 3.29 10.62
N ALA A 301 -6.95 4.16 11.11
CA ALA A 301 -7.01 4.52 12.52
C ALA A 301 -7.37 3.31 13.40
N PHE A 302 -8.35 2.49 12.98
CA PHE A 302 -8.72 1.25 13.67
C PHE A 302 -7.58 0.23 13.69
N GLY A 303 -6.86 0.02 12.58
CA GLY A 303 -5.70 -0.87 12.52
C GLY A 303 -4.59 -0.45 13.49
N THR A 304 -4.27 0.85 13.50
CA THR A 304 -3.31 1.42 14.45
C THR A 304 -3.76 1.23 15.90
N ALA A 305 -5.03 1.54 16.19
CA ALA A 305 -5.60 1.39 17.54
C ALA A 305 -5.59 -0.06 18.00
N ALA A 306 -6.03 -1.00 17.16
CA ALA A 306 -6.05 -2.43 17.48
C ALA A 306 -4.63 -2.95 17.77
N GLY A 307 -3.63 -2.56 16.97
CA GLY A 307 -2.24 -2.92 17.22
C GLY A 307 -1.73 -2.40 18.57
N VAL A 308 -1.99 -1.14 18.90
CA VAL A 308 -1.59 -0.53 20.19
C VAL A 308 -2.32 -1.20 21.37
N ILE A 309 -3.62 -1.42 21.27
CA ILE A 309 -4.42 -2.09 22.33
C ILE A 309 -3.90 -3.50 22.57
N PHE A 310 -3.62 -4.25 21.50
CA PHE A 310 -3.03 -5.57 21.64
C PHE A 310 -1.60 -5.51 22.21
N GLY A 311 -0.83 -4.49 21.86
CA GLY A 311 0.47 -4.18 22.47
C GLY A 311 0.36 -3.95 23.98
N LYS A 312 -0.68 -3.25 24.45
CA LYS A 312 -0.99 -3.09 25.89
C LYS A 312 -1.33 -4.42 26.54
N LEU A 313 -2.12 -5.25 25.87
CA LEU A 313 -2.42 -6.58 26.37
C LEU A 313 -1.14 -7.41 26.53
N MET A 314 -0.28 -7.42 25.52
CA MET A 314 1.02 -8.09 25.58
C MET A 314 1.92 -7.51 26.68
N CYS A 315 1.95 -6.18 26.84
CA CYS A 315 2.66 -5.51 27.93
C CYS A 315 2.20 -6.05 29.29
N LYS A 316 0.90 -6.10 29.52
CA LYS A 316 0.31 -6.60 30.77
C LYS A 316 0.62 -8.08 31.02
N VAL A 317 0.48 -8.92 29.99
CA VAL A 317 0.75 -10.37 30.09
C VAL A 317 2.25 -10.67 30.31
N THR A 318 3.13 -9.83 29.78
CA THR A 318 4.59 -10.01 29.93
C THR A 318 5.17 -9.30 31.16
N GLY A 319 4.33 -8.70 32.00
CA GLY A 319 4.80 -7.99 33.21
C GLY A 319 5.59 -6.71 32.89
N GLY A 320 5.20 -5.95 31.86
CA GLY A 320 5.82 -4.68 31.50
C GLY A 320 7.04 -4.77 30.57
N LYS A 321 7.29 -5.92 29.94
CA LYS A 321 8.46 -6.13 29.08
C LYS A 321 8.26 -5.68 27.62
N VAL A 322 7.02 -5.49 27.19
CA VAL A 322 6.68 -5.09 25.81
C VAL A 322 6.15 -3.67 25.82
N ASN A 323 6.78 -2.79 25.05
CA ASN A 323 6.27 -1.44 24.87
C ASN A 323 5.06 -1.44 23.92
N PRO A 324 3.88 -0.96 24.35
CA PRO A 324 2.67 -0.96 23.52
C PRO A 324 2.79 -0.22 22.19
N LEU A 325 3.67 0.76 22.12
CA LEU A 325 3.87 1.56 20.89
C LEU A 325 4.25 0.71 19.68
N ILE A 326 4.99 -0.41 19.88
CA ILE A 326 5.40 -1.25 18.76
C ILE A 326 4.21 -1.91 18.04
N GLY A 327 3.06 -2.02 18.71
CA GLY A 327 1.82 -2.53 18.12
C GLY A 327 1.29 -1.65 16.98
N SER A 328 1.51 -0.33 17.03
CA SER A 328 1.12 0.57 15.94
C SER A 328 1.85 0.28 14.63
N ALA A 329 3.01 -0.36 14.70
CA ALA A 329 3.80 -0.75 13.55
C ALA A 329 3.26 -2.00 12.82
N GLY A 330 2.24 -2.67 13.37
CA GLY A 330 1.63 -3.87 12.75
C GLY A 330 0.92 -3.63 11.42
N VAL A 331 0.78 -2.39 10.98
CA VAL A 331 0.32 -2.04 9.63
C VAL A 331 1.45 -2.22 8.61
N SER A 332 1.10 -2.46 7.34
CA SER A 332 2.04 -2.83 6.27
C SER A 332 2.95 -1.70 5.75
N ALA A 333 2.86 -0.48 6.29
CA ALA A 333 3.68 0.67 5.87
C ALA A 333 5.15 0.54 6.36
N VAL A 334 5.94 -0.28 5.67
CA VAL A 334 7.34 -0.58 6.01
C VAL A 334 8.28 0.40 5.30
N PRO A 335 9.28 0.97 5.99
CA PRO A 335 9.54 0.96 7.45
C PRO A 335 8.92 2.13 8.20
N MET A 336 7.98 2.86 7.60
CA MET A 336 7.46 4.14 8.13
C MET A 336 6.78 3.98 9.48
N ALA A 337 5.88 3.00 9.64
CA ALA A 337 5.16 2.79 10.88
C ALA A 337 6.11 2.44 12.05
N ALA A 338 7.16 1.66 11.78
CA ALA A 338 8.21 1.38 12.78
C ALA A 338 8.98 2.65 13.19
N ARG A 339 9.28 3.53 12.24
CA ARG A 339 9.92 4.83 12.53
C ARG A 339 9.04 5.75 13.36
N VAL A 340 7.73 5.72 13.12
CA VAL A 340 6.76 6.48 13.92
C VAL A 340 6.71 5.95 15.36
N SER A 341 6.70 4.62 15.55
CA SER A 341 6.78 4.03 16.88
C SER A 341 8.04 4.45 17.62
N GLN A 342 9.20 4.46 16.94
CA GLN A 342 10.46 4.97 17.48
C GLN A 342 10.36 6.44 17.86
N LYS A 343 9.82 7.28 16.98
CA LYS A 343 9.68 8.72 17.20
C LYS A 343 8.84 9.01 18.44
N VAL A 344 7.67 8.41 18.56
CA VAL A 344 6.77 8.61 19.71
C VAL A 344 7.41 8.08 21.01
N GLY A 345 8.15 6.97 20.96
CA GLY A 345 8.90 6.44 22.10
C GLY A 345 10.03 7.37 22.55
N SER A 346 10.81 7.90 21.59
CA SER A 346 11.91 8.82 21.91
C SER A 346 11.45 10.21 22.36
N GLU A 347 10.24 10.64 22.02
CA GLU A 347 9.60 11.84 22.57
C GLU A 347 9.30 11.69 24.09
N ALA A 348 8.99 10.48 24.54
CA ALA A 348 8.75 10.18 25.94
C ALA A 348 10.05 9.90 26.74
N ASP A 349 11.00 9.20 26.11
CA ASP A 349 12.35 8.95 26.65
C ASP A 349 13.36 8.88 25.48
N PRO A 350 14.25 9.87 25.33
CA PRO A 350 15.24 9.92 24.26
C PRO A 350 16.20 8.73 24.21
N THR A 351 16.33 7.97 25.30
CA THR A 351 17.17 6.78 25.40
C THR A 351 16.42 5.49 25.04
N ASN A 352 15.15 5.58 24.63
CA ASN A 352 14.34 4.42 24.29
C ASN A 352 14.44 4.10 22.80
N PHE A 353 15.06 2.96 22.46
CA PHE A 353 15.27 2.50 21.09
C PHE A 353 14.27 1.39 20.72
N LEU A 354 13.15 1.77 20.15
CA LEU A 354 12.07 0.85 19.77
C LEU A 354 12.11 0.39 18.32
N LEU A 355 12.94 1.01 17.45
CA LEU A 355 12.90 0.79 16.00
C LEU A 355 13.01 -0.70 15.63
N MET A 356 14.02 -1.39 16.16
CA MET A 356 14.25 -2.80 15.84
C MET A 356 13.11 -3.70 16.36
N HIS A 357 12.51 -3.35 17.50
CA HIS A 357 11.36 -4.07 18.05
C HIS A 357 10.09 -3.80 17.24
N ALA A 358 9.90 -2.59 16.75
CA ALA A 358 8.77 -2.20 15.91
C ALA A 358 8.87 -2.77 14.48
N MET A 359 10.07 -3.05 13.98
CA MET A 359 10.26 -3.69 12.66
C MET A 359 9.67 -5.11 12.63
N GLY A 360 9.68 -5.86 13.74
CA GLY A 360 9.08 -7.19 13.80
C GLY A 360 7.57 -7.17 13.45
N PRO A 361 6.73 -6.46 14.20
CA PRO A 361 5.31 -6.27 13.85
C PRO A 361 5.10 -5.66 12.46
N ASN A 362 5.96 -4.74 12.03
CA ASN A 362 5.82 -4.04 10.76
C ASN A 362 5.96 -4.99 9.56
N VAL A 363 6.97 -5.84 9.56
CA VAL A 363 7.13 -6.84 8.48
C VAL A 363 6.11 -7.98 8.59
N ALA A 364 5.65 -8.30 9.81
CA ALA A 364 4.54 -9.23 10.02
C ALA A 364 3.23 -8.67 9.42
N GLY A 365 3.04 -7.36 9.45
CA GLY A 365 1.90 -6.67 8.84
C GLY A 365 1.82 -6.91 7.34
N VAL A 366 2.94 -6.88 6.62
CA VAL A 366 2.98 -7.15 5.16
C VAL A 366 2.47 -8.56 4.85
N ILE A 367 2.95 -9.55 5.59
CA ILE A 367 2.46 -10.93 5.45
C ILE A 367 0.97 -11.00 5.80
N GLY A 368 0.57 -10.34 6.89
CA GLY A 368 -0.81 -10.30 7.36
C GLY A 368 -1.78 -9.72 6.34
N THR A 369 -1.42 -8.60 5.69
CA THR A 369 -2.24 -7.97 4.65
C THR A 369 -2.36 -8.85 3.41
N ALA A 370 -1.26 -9.49 2.97
CA ALA A 370 -1.28 -10.44 1.87
C ALA A 370 -2.15 -11.67 2.18
N VAL A 371 -2.10 -12.17 3.42
CA VAL A 371 -2.96 -13.27 3.89
C VAL A 371 -4.43 -12.83 3.92
N ALA A 372 -4.73 -11.60 4.36
CA ALA A 372 -6.09 -11.08 4.35
C ALA A 372 -6.64 -11.00 2.91
N ALA A 373 -5.86 -10.51 1.95
CA ALA A 373 -6.24 -10.50 0.53
C ALA A 373 -6.50 -11.91 0.01
N GLY A 374 -5.58 -12.86 0.29
CA GLY A 374 -5.75 -14.26 -0.08
C GLY A 374 -7.01 -14.89 0.54
N THR A 375 -7.34 -14.53 1.78
CA THR A 375 -8.56 -14.98 2.46
C THR A 375 -9.80 -14.49 1.73
N PHE A 376 -9.86 -13.21 1.34
CA PHE A 376 -10.97 -12.68 0.56
C PHE A 376 -11.08 -13.38 -0.81
N MET A 377 -9.95 -13.62 -1.51
CA MET A 377 -9.98 -14.37 -2.76
C MET A 377 -10.55 -15.78 -2.57
N ALA A 378 -10.13 -16.49 -1.53
CA ALA A 378 -10.66 -17.82 -1.22
C ALA A 378 -12.16 -17.79 -0.90
N ILE A 379 -12.63 -16.79 -0.16
CA ILE A 379 -14.06 -16.61 0.15
C ILE A 379 -14.89 -16.36 -1.11
N PHE A 380 -14.37 -15.57 -2.04
CA PHE A 380 -15.08 -15.21 -3.28
C PHE A 380 -14.84 -16.18 -4.46
N GLY A 381 -14.02 -17.22 -4.26
CA GLY A 381 -13.77 -18.26 -5.26
C GLY A 381 -12.95 -17.78 -6.45
N VAL A 382 -11.95 -16.92 -6.22
CA VAL A 382 -11.10 -16.30 -7.28
C VAL A 382 -9.66 -16.74 -7.13
#